data_fd56177c9d89ac9f90b98ded7eb989df
#
_entry.id   fd56177c9d89ac9f90b98ded7eb989df
#
_cell.length_a   1.000
_cell.length_b   1.000
_cell.length_c   1.000
_cell.angle_alpha   90.00
_cell.angle_beta   90.00
_cell.angle_gamma   90.00
#
_symmetry.space_group_name_H-M   'P 1'
#
loop_
_entity.id
_entity.type
_entity.pdbx_description
1 polymer ?
#
loop_
_entity_poly.entity_id
_entity_poly.type
_entity_poly.pdbx_seq_one_letter_code
_entity_poly.pdbx_strand_id
1 'polypeptide(L)'
;MLSTAIIGAGPYGLSVAAHLRRSGVPFRIFGRPMDSWLAHMPKGMMLKSDGFASNIYDPESAFTLGQFCAERGIEYADAGTPVRLETFAAYGLAFRDRMVPAATSLAAATKASLVRSPTRR
;
A
#
# COMPACT_ATOMS: atom_id res chain seq x y z
N MET A 1 5.01 3.59 -23.40
CA MET A 1 6.29 3.87 -22.72
C MET A 1 6.06 4.24 -21.27
N LEU A 2 6.89 3.73 -20.39
CA LEU A 2 6.81 4.07 -18.97
C LEU A 2 7.69 5.26 -18.68
N SER A 3 7.20 6.20 -17.90
CA SER A 3 7.96 7.39 -17.53
C SER A 3 8.45 7.35 -16.08
N THR A 4 7.94 6.41 -15.29
CA THR A 4 8.25 6.37 -13.86
C THR A 4 8.32 4.94 -13.35
N ALA A 5 9.30 4.68 -12.51
CA ALA A 5 9.40 3.41 -11.78
C ALA A 5 9.33 3.71 -10.29
N ILE A 6 8.50 2.95 -9.59
CA ILE A 6 8.39 3.06 -8.14
C ILE A 6 9.04 1.82 -7.53
N ILE A 7 10.05 2.03 -6.71
CA ILE A 7 10.73 0.93 -6.06
C ILE A 7 10.22 0.82 -4.62
N GLY A 8 9.51 -0.24 -4.36
CA GLY A 8 8.88 -0.48 -3.06
C GLY A 8 7.38 -0.24 -3.10
N ALA A 9 6.63 -1.21 -2.60
CA ALA A 9 5.16 -1.17 -2.60
C ALA A 9 4.62 -1.07 -1.16
N GLY A 10 5.30 -0.31 -0.32
CA GLY A 10 4.80 0.03 1.01
C GLY A 10 3.84 1.21 0.94
N PRO A 11 3.50 1.80 2.08
CA PRO A 11 2.50 2.87 2.13
C PRO A 11 2.84 4.05 1.22
N TYR A 12 4.11 4.47 1.20
CA TYR A 12 4.51 5.61 0.37
C TYR A 12 4.45 5.27 -1.11
N GLY A 13 4.96 4.10 -1.49
CA GLY A 13 4.94 3.67 -2.88
C GLY A 13 3.52 3.52 -3.40
N LEU A 14 2.63 2.96 -2.60
CA LEU A 14 1.22 2.81 -2.98
C LEU A 14 0.53 4.16 -3.12
N SER A 15 0.85 5.12 -2.25
CA SER A 15 0.29 6.46 -2.35
C SER A 15 0.76 7.15 -3.63
N VAL A 16 2.07 7.07 -3.93
CA VAL A 16 2.60 7.64 -5.17
C VAL A 16 1.93 7.01 -6.38
N ALA A 17 1.77 5.68 -6.37
CA ALA A 17 1.11 4.98 -7.47
C ALA A 17 -0.32 5.45 -7.68
N ALA A 18 -1.07 5.65 -6.60
CA ALA A 18 -2.44 6.17 -6.70
C ALA A 18 -2.47 7.56 -7.32
N HIS A 19 -1.52 8.42 -6.96
CA HIS A 19 -1.43 9.76 -7.53
C HIS A 19 -1.06 9.72 -9.01
N LEU A 20 -0.10 8.88 -9.38
CA LEU A 20 0.29 8.76 -10.80
C LEU A 20 -0.83 8.21 -11.64
N ARG A 21 -1.55 7.22 -11.11
CA ARG A 21 -2.70 6.65 -11.81
C ARG A 21 -3.77 7.71 -12.08
N ARG A 22 -4.06 8.53 -11.08
CA ARG A 22 -5.05 9.59 -11.21
C ARG A 22 -4.62 10.64 -12.23
N SER A 23 -3.33 10.92 -12.30
CA SER A 23 -2.77 11.91 -13.23
C SER A 23 -2.55 11.34 -14.64
N GLY A 24 -2.78 10.05 -14.83
CA GLY A 24 -2.59 9.43 -16.14
C GLY A 24 -1.12 9.23 -16.52
N VAL A 25 -0.22 9.25 -15.56
CA VAL A 25 1.21 9.04 -15.80
C VAL A 25 1.52 7.55 -15.81
N PRO A 26 2.07 7.00 -16.90
CA PRO A 26 2.43 5.58 -16.94
C PRO A 26 3.53 5.27 -15.92
N PHE A 27 3.39 4.15 -15.23
CA PHE A 27 4.38 3.76 -14.23
C PHE A 27 4.41 2.25 -14.04
N ARG A 28 5.47 1.77 -13.41
CA ARG A 28 5.56 0.42 -12.85
C ARG A 28 5.94 0.51 -11.39
N ILE A 29 5.41 -0.40 -10.60
CA ILE A 29 5.75 -0.49 -9.19
C ILE A 29 6.34 -1.87 -8.93
N PHE A 30 7.45 -1.91 -8.20
CA PHE A 30 8.21 -3.12 -7.91
C PHE A 30 8.18 -3.40 -6.42
N GLY A 31 8.02 -4.67 -6.06
CA GLY A 31 8.04 -5.12 -4.69
C GLY A 31 6.71 -5.74 -4.26
N ARG A 32 6.77 -6.49 -3.17
CA ARG A 32 5.55 -7.07 -2.60
C ARG A 32 4.81 -5.99 -1.82
N PRO A 33 3.49 -5.86 -2.05
CA PRO A 33 2.72 -4.88 -1.30
C PRO A 33 2.82 -5.11 0.20
N MET A 34 3.17 -4.07 0.93
CA MET A 34 3.23 -4.05 2.39
C MET A 34 4.15 -5.12 2.98
N ASP A 35 5.18 -5.53 2.24
CA ASP A 35 6.03 -6.66 2.64
C ASP A 35 6.69 -6.45 4.01
N SER A 36 7.28 -5.29 4.25
CA SER A 36 7.90 -5.03 5.54
C SER A 36 6.92 -5.09 6.69
N TRP A 37 5.69 -4.68 6.46
CA TRP A 37 4.64 -4.68 7.47
C TRP A 37 4.09 -6.07 7.73
N LEU A 38 4.09 -6.92 6.70
CA LEU A 38 3.56 -8.28 6.81
C LEU A 38 4.60 -9.26 7.37
N ALA A 39 5.87 -9.08 7.01
CA ALA A 39 6.90 -10.09 7.25
C ALA A 39 8.02 -9.66 8.17
N HIS A 40 8.26 -8.36 8.34
CA HIS A 40 9.47 -7.89 9.01
C HIS A 40 9.23 -7.08 10.29
N MET A 41 7.99 -6.82 10.64
CA MET A 41 7.65 -6.12 11.88
C MET A 41 7.27 -7.12 12.97
N PRO A 42 7.54 -6.83 14.24
CA PRO A 42 7.15 -7.73 15.32
C PRO A 42 5.64 -7.90 15.40
N LYS A 43 5.19 -9.12 15.62
CA LYS A 43 3.77 -9.37 15.81
C LYS A 43 3.27 -8.64 17.04
N GLY A 44 2.05 -8.15 16.95
CA GLY A 44 1.43 -7.42 18.04
C GLY A 44 1.87 -5.99 18.18
N MET A 45 2.75 -5.53 17.27
CA MET A 45 3.18 -4.14 17.28
C MET A 45 2.01 -3.20 17.01
N MET A 46 2.03 -2.06 17.68
CA MET A 46 1.10 -0.98 17.41
C MET A 46 1.84 0.13 16.69
N LEU A 47 1.16 0.83 15.80
CA LEU A 47 1.73 2.01 15.18
C LEU A 47 1.86 3.11 16.22
N LYS A 48 2.87 3.96 16.05
CA LYS A 48 3.05 5.12 16.94
C LYS A 48 2.13 6.27 16.56
N SER A 49 1.66 6.30 15.32
CA SER A 49 0.77 7.38 14.86
C SER A 49 -0.67 7.07 15.22
N ASP A 50 -1.43 8.13 15.46
CA ASP A 50 -2.87 8.02 15.67
C ASP A 50 -3.58 7.66 14.37
N GLY A 51 -4.83 7.25 14.49
CA GLY A 51 -5.62 6.85 13.33
C GLY A 51 -5.67 7.91 12.24
N PHE A 52 -5.88 9.17 12.61
CA PHE A 52 -5.98 10.23 11.63
C PHE A 52 -4.66 10.43 10.85
N ALA A 53 -3.54 10.02 11.43
CA ALA A 53 -2.21 10.18 10.82
C ALA A 53 -1.69 8.88 10.22
N SER A 54 -2.53 7.86 10.09
CA SER A 54 -2.13 6.54 9.61
C SER A 54 -2.81 6.20 8.29
N ASN A 55 -3.09 7.17 7.46
CA ASN A 55 -3.70 6.95 6.17
C ASN A 55 -2.67 6.77 5.08
N ILE A 56 -3.03 6.00 4.05
CA ILE A 56 -2.34 6.01 2.78
C ILE A 56 -3.18 6.91 1.88
N TYR A 57 -2.58 7.99 1.38
CA TYR A 57 -3.34 9.00 0.68
C TYR A 57 -3.36 8.75 -0.82
N ASP A 58 -4.54 8.94 -1.40
CA ASP A 58 -4.74 9.14 -2.82
C ASP A 58 -5.16 10.60 -3.03
N PRO A 59 -5.21 11.08 -4.28
CA PRO A 59 -5.50 12.51 -4.52
C PRO A 59 -6.82 13.02 -3.94
N GLU A 60 -7.79 12.13 -3.76
CA GLU A 60 -9.13 12.52 -3.32
C GLU A 60 -9.45 12.03 -1.92
N SER A 61 -8.49 11.45 -1.23
CA SER A 61 -8.70 10.82 0.09
C SER A 61 -9.90 9.87 0.05
N ALA A 62 -9.99 9.08 -1.01
CA ALA A 62 -11.15 8.25 -1.25
C ALA A 62 -11.17 6.97 -0.43
N PHE A 63 -10.04 6.58 0.15
CA PHE A 63 -9.98 5.37 0.93
C PHE A 63 -9.04 5.52 2.11
N THR A 64 -9.59 6.00 3.22
CA THR A 64 -8.83 6.23 4.46
C THR A 64 -8.84 5.00 5.34
N LEU A 65 -7.96 4.98 6.33
CA LEU A 65 -7.95 3.92 7.33
C LEU A 65 -9.28 3.82 8.05
N GLY A 66 -9.88 4.98 8.39
CA GLY A 66 -11.18 4.98 9.06
C GLY A 66 -12.28 4.35 8.21
N GLN A 67 -12.27 4.62 6.92
CA GLN A 67 -13.24 3.99 6.00
C GLN A 67 -13.03 2.49 5.93
N PHE A 68 -11.79 2.05 5.84
CA PHE A 68 -11.47 0.63 5.83
C PHE A 68 -11.96 -0.05 7.11
N CYS A 69 -11.67 0.54 8.26
CA CYS A 69 -12.10 -0.03 9.53
C CYS A 69 -13.62 -0.10 9.63
N ALA A 70 -14.32 0.93 9.17
CA ALA A 70 -15.78 0.94 9.17
C ALA A 70 -16.34 -0.18 8.30
N GLU A 71 -15.74 -0.41 7.14
CA GLU A 71 -16.19 -1.49 6.24
C GLU A 71 -15.97 -2.87 6.84
N ARG A 72 -14.95 -3.02 7.66
CA ARG A 72 -14.58 -4.32 8.24
C ARG A 72 -15.05 -4.52 9.67
N GLY A 73 -15.73 -3.53 10.25
CA GLY A 73 -16.18 -3.63 11.64
C GLY A 73 -15.03 -3.60 12.64
N ILE A 74 -13.93 -2.94 12.31
CA ILE A 74 -12.77 -2.82 13.19
C ILE A 74 -12.89 -1.53 13.99
N GLU A 75 -12.61 -1.60 15.28
CA GLU A 75 -12.63 -0.42 16.14
C GLU A 75 -11.63 0.62 15.63
N TYR A 76 -12.08 1.86 15.54
CA TYR A 76 -11.25 2.96 15.02
C TYR A 76 -11.62 4.26 15.72
N ALA A 77 -10.60 5.08 15.98
CA ALA A 77 -10.78 6.46 16.39
C ALA A 77 -9.67 7.31 15.78
N ASP A 78 -9.95 8.57 15.51
CA ASP A 78 -8.93 9.48 14.98
C ASP A 78 -7.76 9.61 15.94
N ALA A 79 -8.02 9.54 17.23
CA ALA A 79 -6.98 9.60 18.25
C ALA A 79 -7.40 8.75 19.45
N GLY A 80 -6.42 8.27 20.19
CA GLY A 80 -6.67 7.56 21.44
C GLY A 80 -6.81 6.05 21.31
N THR A 81 -7.15 5.54 20.13
CA THR A 81 -7.21 4.10 19.90
C THR A 81 -5.99 3.69 19.08
N PRO A 82 -5.10 2.86 19.61
CA PRO A 82 -3.90 2.46 18.86
C PRO A 82 -4.25 1.73 17.58
N VAL A 83 -3.47 1.98 16.53
CA VAL A 83 -3.61 1.29 15.25
C VAL A 83 -2.74 0.04 15.29
N ARG A 84 -3.36 -1.11 15.13
CA ARG A 84 -2.63 -2.37 15.14
C ARG A 84 -1.88 -2.60 13.85
N LEU A 85 -0.71 -3.22 13.96
CA LEU A 85 0.09 -3.57 12.78
C LEU A 85 -0.74 -4.35 11.75
N GLU A 86 -1.48 -5.36 12.23
CA GLU A 86 -2.27 -6.21 11.34
C GLU A 86 -3.36 -5.42 10.62
N THR A 87 -3.96 -4.47 11.30
CA THR A 87 -4.98 -3.62 10.71
C THR A 87 -4.37 -2.74 9.62
N PHE A 88 -3.23 -2.13 9.91
CA PHE A 88 -2.58 -1.26 8.93
C PHE A 88 -2.10 -2.04 7.71
N ALA A 89 -1.55 -3.23 7.91
CA ALA A 89 -1.10 -4.07 6.80
C ALA A 89 -2.28 -4.49 5.93
N ALA A 90 -3.39 -4.91 6.55
CA ALA A 90 -4.59 -5.29 5.81
C ALA A 90 -5.16 -4.10 5.03
N TYR A 91 -5.15 -2.92 5.65
CA TYR A 91 -5.57 -1.69 4.98
C TYR A 91 -4.70 -1.40 3.76
N GLY A 92 -3.38 -1.57 3.88
CA GLY A 92 -2.47 -1.37 2.75
C GLY A 92 -2.76 -2.28 1.58
N LEU A 93 -3.06 -3.56 1.86
CA LEU A 93 -3.42 -4.50 0.80
C LEU A 93 -4.75 -4.12 0.15
N ALA A 94 -5.73 -3.70 0.93
CA ALA A 94 -7.01 -3.25 0.40
C ALA A 94 -6.85 -1.98 -0.42
N PHE A 95 -5.99 -1.07 0.02
CA PHE A 95 -5.68 0.15 -0.73
C PHE A 95 -5.10 -0.20 -2.10
N ARG A 96 -4.14 -1.12 -2.13
CA ARG A 96 -3.58 -1.57 -3.41
C ARG A 96 -4.67 -2.09 -4.34
N ASP A 97 -5.51 -2.99 -3.83
CA ASP A 97 -6.53 -3.61 -4.67
C ASP A 97 -7.55 -2.59 -5.20
N ARG A 98 -7.90 -1.62 -4.37
CA ARG A 98 -8.93 -0.65 -4.72
C ARG A 98 -8.39 0.53 -5.49
N MET A 99 -7.23 1.04 -5.11
CA MET A 99 -6.72 2.30 -5.64
C MET A 99 -5.67 2.13 -6.73
N VAL A 100 -5.03 0.96 -6.83
CA VAL A 100 -3.94 0.75 -7.78
C VAL A 100 -4.03 -0.63 -8.47
N PRO A 101 -5.21 -1.02 -8.98
CA PRO A 101 -5.38 -2.37 -9.52
C PRO A 101 -4.51 -2.67 -10.74
N ALA A 102 -4.27 -1.69 -11.61
CA ALA A 102 -3.41 -1.87 -12.77
C ALA A 102 -1.95 -2.09 -12.34
N ALA A 103 -1.50 -1.37 -11.33
CA ALA A 103 -0.16 -1.54 -10.79
C ALA A 103 0.00 -2.91 -10.13
N THR A 104 -1.05 -3.45 -9.56
CA THR A 104 -1.03 -4.77 -8.95
C THR A 104 -0.65 -5.83 -9.99
N SER A 105 -1.30 -5.81 -11.14
CA SER A 105 -0.98 -6.74 -12.22
C SER A 105 0.43 -6.55 -12.74
N LEU A 106 0.82 -5.29 -12.95
CA LEU A 106 2.17 -5.00 -13.43
C LEU A 106 3.23 -5.41 -12.42
N ALA A 107 2.98 -5.16 -11.14
CA ALA A 107 3.92 -5.52 -10.10
C ALA A 107 4.12 -7.03 -10.03
N ALA A 108 3.04 -7.80 -10.13
CA ALA A 108 3.12 -9.26 -10.09
C ALA A 108 3.92 -9.78 -11.28
N ALA A 109 3.60 -9.31 -12.48
CA ALA A 109 4.28 -9.74 -13.71
C ALA A 109 5.76 -9.35 -13.66
N THR A 110 6.06 -8.11 -13.26
CA THR A 110 7.40 -7.61 -13.21
C THR A 110 8.24 -8.37 -12.19
N LYS A 111 7.67 -8.66 -11.06
CA LYS A 111 8.37 -9.41 -10.04
C LYS A 111 8.77 -10.79 -10.54
N ALA A 112 7.87 -11.47 -11.24
CA ALA A 112 8.17 -12.76 -11.82
C ALA A 112 9.32 -12.64 -12.81
N SER A 113 9.32 -11.61 -13.63
CA SER A 113 10.39 -11.36 -14.57
C SER A 113 11.72 -11.10 -13.88
N LEU A 114 11.72 -10.29 -12.84
CA LEU A 114 12.95 -9.99 -12.10
C LEU A 114 13.52 -11.22 -11.43
N VAL A 115 12.66 -12.08 -10.90
CA VAL A 115 13.12 -13.30 -10.26
C VAL A 115 13.78 -14.23 -11.26
N ARG A 116 13.28 -14.27 -12.48
CA ARG A 116 13.81 -15.17 -13.51
C ARG A 116 15.08 -14.66 -14.16
N SER A 117 15.22 -13.37 -14.27
CA SER A 117 16.26 -12.80 -15.08
C SER A 117 17.59 -12.64 -14.37
N PRO A 118 17.70 -12.64 -13.31
CA PRO A 118 18.95 -12.31 -12.64
C PRO A 118 20.01 -13.34 -12.89
N THR A 119 19.02 -12.77 -13.53
CA THR A 119 19.22 -13.08 -13.70
C THR A 119 19.27 -12.89 -14.39
N ARG A 120 18.98 -12.44 -14.86
CA ARG A 120 18.73 -12.26 -15.22
C ARG A 120 18.90 -11.96 -15.36
N ARG A 121 19.09 -11.85 -15.48
CA ARG A 121 19.03 -11.53 -15.31
C ARG A 121 19.44 -11.55 -15.35
#